data_1034a36f42972da12dfc2f09f1a120e2
#
_entry.id   1034a36f42972da12dfc2f09f1a120e2
#
_cell.length_a   1.000
_cell.length_b   1.000
_cell.length_c   1.000
_cell.angle_alpha   90.00
_cell.angle_beta   90.00
_cell.angle_gamma   90.00
#
_symmetry.space_group_name_H-M   'P 1'
#
loop_
_entity.id
_entity.type
_entity.pdbx_description
1 polymer ?
#
loop_
_entity_poly.entity_id
_entity_poly.type
_entity_poly.pdbx_seq_one_letter_code
_entity_poly.pdbx_strand_id
1 'polypeptide(L)'
;LFLLLDLIPLYSVLEVIVITRKEIQKMLNLDTKMKLDFVCISDNMDMGTADSLRHIHQKIKTDVLVLSCDLITDVDLYKVVDLFRTHDATLSMLMKKTHELTEVVPGQKGKKKPVEQRDFIGVDDTGKRLLFMANEADLDEELVIKRSILQKHPRMHIRTGLMDAHLYCLKKYVVDFLVENRTITSLRSELIPHLVRRQFSSPTSLQQGLDNKEEDQKKKEQASLDIYSFIKEDNSLLKPAPDNSCWNDHRGDMNETLHEGKVRCYVHIMKEGLCYRVNTLGLYIEANRQVPKLLLNLGLEEPLVHGSAQIIDRGMVGSDSIIGSSTQVGEKTSIKHSIIGSMCTIKDKVKITNCIIMNSVTIEEGCCLQGSVICHNAVIEKGADIKDCLIGSDQRLETKGK
;
A
#
# COMPACT_ATOMS: atom_id res chain seq x y z
N LEU A 1 -6.08 6.94 -5.26
CA LEU A 1 -7.35 6.19 -5.36
C LEU A 1 -7.86 6.16 -6.80
N PHE A 2 -7.95 7.30 -7.52
CA PHE A 2 -8.44 7.36 -8.91
C PHE A 2 -7.66 6.41 -9.84
N LEU A 3 -6.34 6.48 -9.86
CA LEU A 3 -5.50 5.60 -10.68
C LEU A 3 -5.71 4.12 -10.38
N LEU A 4 -5.92 3.75 -9.12
CA LEU A 4 -6.21 2.37 -8.74
C LEU A 4 -7.61 1.94 -9.19
N LEU A 5 -8.62 2.82 -9.09
CA LEU A 5 -9.98 2.52 -9.51
C LEU A 5 -10.09 2.35 -11.03
N ASP A 6 -9.31 3.08 -11.81
CA ASP A 6 -9.27 2.94 -13.26
C ASP A 6 -8.62 1.62 -13.74
N LEU A 7 -7.74 1.04 -12.93
CA LEU A 7 -7.14 -0.28 -13.20
C LEU A 7 -8.07 -1.46 -12.86
N ILE A 8 -8.97 -1.29 -11.90
CA ILE A 8 -9.84 -2.37 -11.40
C ILE A 8 -10.87 -2.89 -12.44
N PRO A 9 -11.50 -2.07 -13.33
CA PRO A 9 -12.48 -2.56 -14.29
C PRO A 9 -11.97 -3.66 -15.22
N LEU A 10 -10.65 -3.73 -15.44
CA LEU A 10 -10.01 -4.78 -16.22
C LEU A 10 -10.10 -6.17 -15.57
N TYR A 11 -10.48 -6.26 -14.29
CA TYR A 11 -10.36 -7.48 -13.47
C TYR A 11 -11.69 -8.10 -13.03
N SER A 12 -12.81 -7.70 -13.63
CA SER A 12 -14.16 -8.23 -13.28
C SER A 12 -14.51 -8.04 -11.79
N VAL A 13 -13.99 -7.00 -11.15
CA VAL A 13 -14.40 -6.62 -9.80
C VAL A 13 -15.80 -6.04 -9.85
N LEU A 14 -16.74 -6.69 -9.15
CA LEU A 14 -18.17 -6.34 -9.23
C LEU A 14 -18.55 -5.19 -8.29
N GLU A 15 -17.85 -5.05 -7.18
CA GLU A 15 -18.20 -4.09 -6.12
C GLU A 15 -16.95 -3.62 -5.38
N VAL A 16 -16.84 -2.31 -5.15
CA VAL A 16 -15.77 -1.70 -4.37
C VAL A 16 -16.36 -1.03 -3.14
N ILE A 17 -15.90 -1.45 -1.96
CA ILE A 17 -16.29 -0.84 -0.69
C ILE A 17 -15.18 0.16 -0.30
N VAL A 18 -15.54 1.43 -0.21
CA VAL A 18 -14.62 2.50 0.18
C VAL A 18 -14.89 2.90 1.62
N ILE A 19 -13.93 2.60 2.52
CA ILE A 19 -14.01 2.96 3.92
C ILE A 19 -13.32 4.31 4.09
N THR A 20 -14.06 5.32 4.55
CA THR A 20 -13.53 6.69 4.64
C THR A 20 -14.24 7.51 5.72
N ARG A 21 -13.76 8.73 5.97
CA ARG A 21 -14.44 9.72 6.81
C ARG A 21 -15.45 10.51 5.99
N LYS A 22 -16.49 11.04 6.62
CA LYS A 22 -17.56 11.80 5.95
C LYS A 22 -17.06 13.03 5.19
N GLU A 23 -16.03 13.68 5.70
CA GLU A 23 -15.42 14.86 5.06
C GLU A 23 -14.76 14.49 3.74
N ILE A 24 -14.00 13.40 3.72
CA ILE A 24 -13.32 12.91 2.52
C ILE A 24 -14.35 12.44 1.48
N GLN A 25 -15.43 11.77 1.91
CA GLN A 25 -16.49 11.34 0.99
C GLN A 25 -17.08 12.52 0.20
N LYS A 26 -17.30 13.66 0.85
CA LYS A 26 -17.83 14.87 0.20
C LYS A 26 -16.88 15.46 -0.85
N MET A 27 -15.57 15.25 -0.68
CA MET A 27 -14.54 15.71 -1.61
C MET A 27 -14.31 14.75 -2.79
N LEU A 28 -14.74 13.51 -2.66
CA LEU A 28 -14.59 12.49 -3.68
C LEU A 28 -15.72 12.57 -4.70
N ASN A 29 -15.58 13.44 -5.70
CA ASN A 29 -16.41 13.41 -6.91
C ASN A 29 -15.85 12.34 -7.85
N LEU A 30 -16.23 11.07 -7.59
CA LEU A 30 -15.79 9.93 -8.37
C LEU A 30 -16.79 9.66 -9.50
N ASP A 31 -16.43 10.07 -10.71
CA ASP A 31 -17.18 9.71 -11.92
C ASP A 31 -16.62 8.36 -12.45
N THR A 32 -17.01 7.26 -11.80
CA THR A 32 -16.55 5.92 -12.15
C THR A 32 -17.69 5.05 -12.65
N LYS A 33 -17.39 4.18 -13.62
CA LYS A 33 -18.35 3.19 -14.14
C LYS A 33 -18.63 2.04 -13.15
N MET A 34 -17.91 2.00 -12.02
CA MET A 34 -18.02 0.95 -11.02
C MET A 34 -19.02 1.29 -9.93
N LYS A 35 -19.63 0.26 -9.36
CA LYS A 35 -20.48 0.39 -8.18
C LYS A 35 -19.60 0.61 -6.95
N LEU A 36 -19.60 1.84 -6.42
CA LEU A 36 -18.90 2.20 -5.20
C LEU A 36 -19.89 2.20 -4.02
N ASP A 37 -19.56 1.47 -2.98
CA ASP A 37 -20.26 1.50 -1.69
C ASP A 37 -19.41 2.22 -0.65
N PHE A 38 -19.83 3.40 -0.23
CA PHE A 38 -19.12 4.19 0.76
C PHE A 38 -19.57 3.84 2.17
N VAL A 39 -18.61 3.46 3.01
CA VAL A 39 -18.81 3.26 4.44
C VAL A 39 -18.06 4.35 5.21
N CYS A 40 -18.82 5.22 5.88
CA CYS A 40 -18.24 6.31 6.64
C CYS A 40 -18.00 5.88 8.09
N ILE A 41 -16.78 6.08 8.55
CA ILE A 41 -16.39 5.92 9.95
C ILE A 41 -16.56 7.27 10.64
N SER A 42 -17.06 7.27 11.91
CA SER A 42 -17.18 8.47 12.72
C SER A 42 -15.78 8.93 13.21
N ASP A 43 -15.57 10.24 13.24
CA ASP A 43 -14.28 10.85 13.59
C ASP A 43 -13.82 10.56 15.02
N ASN A 44 -14.75 10.20 15.90
CA ASN A 44 -14.49 9.87 17.32
C ASN A 44 -13.97 8.45 17.53
N MET A 45 -13.89 7.61 16.50
CA MET A 45 -13.40 6.24 16.57
C MET A 45 -11.99 6.16 16.00
N ASP A 46 -11.02 5.85 16.86
CA ASP A 46 -9.67 5.49 16.43
C ASP A 46 -9.67 4.02 15.99
N MET A 47 -9.98 3.79 14.70
CA MET A 47 -10.08 2.45 14.13
C MET A 47 -8.84 2.11 13.36
N GLY A 48 -8.23 0.97 13.71
CA GLY A 48 -7.14 0.39 12.93
C GLY A 48 -7.60 -0.21 11.61
N THR A 49 -6.65 -0.67 10.81
CA THR A 49 -6.93 -1.26 9.49
C THR A 49 -7.71 -2.59 9.59
N ALA A 50 -7.43 -3.41 10.61
CA ALA A 50 -8.19 -4.64 10.88
C ALA A 50 -9.59 -4.34 11.42
N ASP A 51 -9.74 -3.30 12.26
CA ASP A 51 -11.04 -2.84 12.76
C ASP A 51 -11.93 -2.37 11.61
N SER A 52 -11.35 -1.70 10.63
CA SER A 52 -12.07 -1.25 9.44
C SER A 52 -12.65 -2.44 8.65
N LEU A 53 -11.89 -3.52 8.45
CA LEU A 53 -12.41 -4.75 7.83
C LEU A 53 -13.49 -5.43 8.69
N ARG A 54 -13.30 -5.46 9.99
CA ARG A 54 -14.29 -5.99 10.95
C ARG A 54 -15.59 -5.23 10.88
N HIS A 55 -15.53 -3.91 10.73
CA HIS A 55 -16.71 -3.05 10.63
C HIS A 55 -17.57 -3.36 9.40
N ILE A 56 -16.95 -3.75 8.28
CA ILE A 56 -17.66 -4.05 7.03
C ILE A 56 -17.86 -5.55 6.79
N HIS A 57 -17.56 -6.44 7.74
CA HIS A 57 -17.53 -7.88 7.51
C HIS A 57 -18.85 -8.44 6.94
N GLN A 58 -20.00 -7.87 7.34
CA GLN A 58 -21.33 -8.29 6.85
C GLN A 58 -21.52 -8.03 5.35
N LYS A 59 -20.81 -7.05 4.78
CA LYS A 59 -20.83 -6.74 3.36
C LYS A 59 -19.90 -7.65 2.57
N ILE A 60 -18.88 -8.24 3.20
CA ILE A 60 -17.91 -9.12 2.57
C ILE A 60 -18.47 -10.54 2.49
N LYS A 61 -18.81 -10.99 1.29
CA LYS A 61 -19.41 -12.31 1.05
C LYS A 61 -18.41 -13.35 0.52
N THR A 62 -17.36 -12.91 -0.13
CA THR A 62 -16.35 -13.73 -0.80
C THR A 62 -14.95 -13.32 -0.36
N ASP A 63 -13.93 -13.91 -0.96
CA ASP A 63 -12.54 -13.49 -0.79
C ASP A 63 -12.39 -12.01 -1.15
N VAL A 64 -11.47 -11.31 -0.50
CA VAL A 64 -11.36 -9.86 -0.58
C VAL A 64 -9.97 -9.42 -1.03
N LEU A 65 -9.94 -8.40 -1.92
CA LEU A 65 -8.75 -7.64 -2.25
C LEU A 65 -8.76 -6.34 -1.45
N VAL A 66 -7.80 -6.17 -0.56
CA VAL A 66 -7.64 -4.98 0.28
C VAL A 66 -6.55 -4.09 -0.32
N LEU A 67 -6.89 -2.81 -0.50
CA LEU A 67 -5.98 -1.80 -1.04
C LEU A 67 -5.92 -0.61 -0.10
N SER A 68 -4.73 -0.13 0.20
CA SER A 68 -4.57 1.14 0.90
C SER A 68 -4.73 2.32 -0.07
N CYS A 69 -5.40 3.38 0.38
CA CYS A 69 -5.65 4.57 -0.45
C CYS A 69 -4.38 5.38 -0.78
N ASP A 70 -3.30 5.14 -0.04
CA ASP A 70 -1.98 5.77 -0.22
C ASP A 70 -1.04 5.02 -1.18
N LEU A 71 -1.53 3.94 -1.79
CA LEU A 71 -0.76 3.16 -2.77
C LEU A 71 -0.86 3.81 -4.17
N ILE A 72 0.30 4.03 -4.79
CA ILE A 72 0.44 4.41 -6.20
C ILE A 72 1.30 3.33 -6.86
N THR A 73 0.75 2.61 -7.84
CA THR A 73 1.47 1.51 -8.50
C THR A 73 0.99 1.29 -9.92
N ASP A 74 1.90 0.81 -10.77
CA ASP A 74 1.63 0.31 -12.12
C ASP A 74 1.64 -1.23 -12.18
N VAL A 75 1.58 -1.90 -11.00
CA VAL A 75 1.58 -3.36 -10.95
C VAL A 75 0.30 -3.93 -11.57
N ASP A 76 0.46 -4.96 -12.36
CA ASP A 76 -0.66 -5.77 -12.80
C ASP A 76 -1.25 -6.55 -11.62
N LEU A 77 -2.44 -6.19 -11.18
CA LEU A 77 -3.11 -6.81 -10.03
C LEU A 77 -3.29 -8.32 -10.20
N TYR A 78 -3.44 -8.80 -11.44
CA TYR A 78 -3.59 -10.23 -11.73
C TYR A 78 -2.40 -11.04 -11.21
N LYS A 79 -1.17 -10.49 -11.18
CA LYS A 79 0.01 -11.20 -10.65
C LYS A 79 -0.14 -11.60 -9.19
N VAL A 80 -0.80 -10.76 -8.39
CA VAL A 80 -1.07 -11.03 -6.98
C VAL A 80 -2.29 -11.94 -6.82
N VAL A 81 -3.34 -11.70 -7.64
CA VAL A 81 -4.58 -12.48 -7.62
C VAL A 81 -4.37 -13.91 -8.15
N ASP A 82 -3.59 -14.07 -9.22
CA ASP A 82 -3.26 -15.39 -9.77
C ASP A 82 -2.43 -16.22 -8.79
N LEU A 83 -1.46 -15.58 -8.12
CA LEU A 83 -0.70 -16.22 -7.06
C LEU A 83 -1.62 -16.71 -5.93
N PHE A 84 -2.60 -15.89 -5.54
CA PHE A 84 -3.61 -16.23 -4.55
C PHE A 84 -4.47 -17.42 -4.97
N ARG A 85 -4.95 -17.42 -6.23
CA ARG A 85 -5.83 -18.46 -6.76
C ARG A 85 -5.10 -19.76 -7.06
N THR A 86 -3.93 -19.69 -7.69
CA THR A 86 -3.15 -20.86 -8.10
C THR A 86 -2.74 -21.72 -6.92
N HIS A 87 -2.38 -21.09 -5.81
CA HIS A 87 -1.91 -21.80 -4.62
C HIS A 87 -2.99 -21.95 -3.54
N ASP A 88 -4.25 -21.59 -3.83
CA ASP A 88 -5.33 -21.52 -2.84
C ASP A 88 -4.85 -20.87 -1.53
N ALA A 89 -4.23 -19.69 -1.66
CA ALA A 89 -3.56 -19.02 -0.57
C ALA A 89 -4.56 -18.42 0.43
N THR A 90 -4.22 -18.41 1.71
CA THR A 90 -4.92 -17.67 2.75
C THR A 90 -4.68 -16.18 2.61
N LEU A 91 -3.43 -15.84 2.27
CA LEU A 91 -2.93 -14.49 2.07
C LEU A 91 -2.02 -14.47 0.84
N SER A 92 -2.21 -13.48 -0.03
CA SER A 92 -1.21 -13.06 -1.00
C SER A 92 -1.01 -11.56 -0.89
N MET A 93 0.23 -11.10 -0.90
CA MET A 93 0.56 -9.69 -0.73
C MET A 93 1.58 -9.19 -1.75
N LEU A 94 1.57 -7.87 -1.96
CA LEU A 94 2.53 -7.18 -2.81
C LEU A 94 3.63 -6.56 -1.97
N MET A 95 4.88 -6.82 -2.35
CA MET A 95 6.06 -6.13 -1.81
C MET A 95 6.91 -5.56 -2.92
N LYS A 96 7.61 -4.49 -2.62
CA LYS A 96 8.60 -3.88 -3.51
C LYS A 96 9.89 -3.60 -2.76
N LYS A 97 11.00 -3.62 -3.48
CA LYS A 97 12.30 -3.19 -2.95
C LYS A 97 12.24 -1.70 -2.57
N THR A 98 12.65 -1.39 -1.34
CA THR A 98 12.68 -0.01 -0.82
C THR A 98 13.56 0.86 -1.70
N HIS A 99 13.06 2.03 -2.08
CA HIS A 99 13.85 3.06 -2.73
C HIS A 99 14.49 3.93 -1.65
N GLU A 100 15.80 4.11 -1.73
CA GLU A 100 16.46 5.10 -0.91
C GLU A 100 16.05 6.49 -1.40
N LEU A 101 15.47 7.29 -0.51
CA LEU A 101 15.22 8.70 -0.79
C LEU A 101 16.56 9.42 -0.91
N THR A 102 16.89 9.83 -2.12
CA THR A 102 18.19 10.50 -2.42
C THR A 102 18.16 11.98 -2.11
N GLU A 103 16.98 12.58 -1.99
CA GLU A 103 16.84 14.02 -1.86
C GLU A 103 16.36 14.50 -0.49
N VAL A 104 16.63 15.77 -0.21
CA VAL A 104 16.24 16.44 1.03
C VAL A 104 14.72 16.67 1.03
N VAL A 105 14.05 16.21 2.08
CA VAL A 105 12.63 16.50 2.28
C VAL A 105 12.45 17.96 2.72
N PRO A 106 11.54 18.74 2.11
CA PRO A 106 11.26 20.11 2.50
C PRO A 106 11.01 20.25 4.02
N GLY A 107 11.59 21.26 4.63
CA GLY A 107 11.44 21.53 6.07
C GLY A 107 12.25 20.64 7.01
N GLN A 108 13.04 19.68 6.50
CA GLN A 108 13.84 18.76 7.33
C GLN A 108 15.36 19.00 7.24
N LYS A 109 15.81 20.17 6.82
CA LYS A 109 17.24 20.49 6.78
C LYS A 109 17.89 20.31 8.16
N GLY A 110 18.93 19.49 8.22
CA GLY A 110 19.71 19.26 9.46
C GLY A 110 19.14 18.24 10.45
N LYS A 111 17.95 17.64 10.20
CA LYS A 111 17.49 16.52 11.01
C LYS A 111 18.08 15.22 10.45
N LYS A 112 18.60 14.36 11.34
CA LYS A 112 19.01 13.00 10.97
C LYS A 112 17.81 12.32 10.30
N LYS A 113 18.04 11.64 9.16
CA LYS A 113 16.98 10.80 8.55
C LYS A 113 16.41 9.90 9.64
N PRO A 114 15.08 9.83 9.79
CA PRO A 114 14.50 8.87 10.70
C PRO A 114 15.00 7.48 10.28
N VAL A 115 15.44 6.69 11.25
CA VAL A 115 15.85 5.31 11.00
C VAL A 115 14.61 4.59 10.48
N GLU A 116 14.58 4.27 9.20
CA GLU A 116 13.50 3.45 8.65
C GLU A 116 13.62 2.06 9.29
N GLN A 117 12.59 1.68 10.03
CA GLN A 117 12.47 0.34 10.59
C GLN A 117 12.42 -0.66 9.44
N ARG A 118 13.29 -1.64 9.49
CA ARG A 118 13.44 -2.66 8.45
C ARG A 118 12.55 -3.85 8.78
N ASP A 119 11.90 -4.39 7.75
CA ASP A 119 11.22 -5.67 7.85
C ASP A 119 12.17 -6.78 7.38
N PHE A 120 12.23 -7.87 8.15
CA PHE A 120 12.93 -9.11 7.78
C PHE A 120 11.91 -10.07 7.18
N ILE A 121 12.04 -10.34 5.88
CA ILE A 121 11.10 -11.15 5.12
C ILE A 121 11.79 -12.43 4.67
N GLY A 122 11.33 -13.57 5.19
CA GLY A 122 11.78 -14.89 4.76
C GLY A 122 10.90 -15.42 3.65
N VAL A 123 11.52 -15.78 2.52
CA VAL A 123 10.83 -16.39 1.38
C VAL A 123 11.51 -17.71 1.01
N ASP A 124 10.80 -18.59 0.33
CA ASP A 124 11.32 -19.84 -0.22
C ASP A 124 12.33 -19.58 -1.36
N ASP A 125 12.89 -20.64 -1.93
CA ASP A 125 13.82 -20.56 -3.05
C ASP A 125 13.18 -20.01 -4.33
N THR A 126 11.85 -20.19 -4.51
CA THR A 126 11.10 -19.59 -5.62
C THR A 126 10.87 -18.09 -5.45
N GLY A 127 11.01 -17.58 -4.22
CA GLY A 127 10.75 -16.19 -3.85
C GLY A 127 9.27 -15.81 -3.83
N LYS A 128 8.36 -16.81 -3.81
CA LYS A 128 6.91 -16.60 -3.85
C LYS A 128 6.22 -16.91 -2.53
N ARG A 129 6.66 -17.95 -1.82
CA ARG A 129 6.04 -18.32 -0.54
C ARG A 129 6.63 -17.51 0.60
N LEU A 130 5.76 -16.87 1.37
CA LEU A 130 6.15 -16.09 2.54
C LEU A 130 6.25 -17.01 3.76
N LEU A 131 7.47 -17.21 4.25
CA LEU A 131 7.77 -18.16 5.32
C LEU A 131 7.95 -17.50 6.68
N PHE A 132 8.45 -16.27 6.69
CA PHE A 132 8.80 -15.53 7.88
C PHE A 132 8.62 -14.04 7.67
N MET A 133 8.14 -13.35 8.69
CA MET A 133 8.03 -11.88 8.72
C MET A 133 8.22 -11.38 10.15
N ALA A 134 9.15 -10.44 10.33
CA ALA A 134 9.38 -9.73 11.57
C ALA A 134 9.80 -8.29 11.30
N ASN A 135 9.38 -7.38 12.17
CA ASN A 135 9.84 -6.00 12.13
C ASN A 135 11.07 -5.84 13.02
N GLU A 136 12.03 -5.00 12.62
CA GLU A 136 13.25 -4.72 13.41
C GLU A 136 12.94 -4.16 14.80
N ALA A 137 11.85 -3.38 14.92
CA ALA A 137 11.42 -2.84 16.20
C ALA A 137 10.90 -3.88 17.20
N ASP A 138 10.46 -5.05 16.70
CA ASP A 138 9.92 -6.13 17.52
C ASP A 138 10.99 -7.18 17.89
N LEU A 139 12.26 -6.95 17.50
CA LEU A 139 13.36 -7.89 17.73
C LEU A 139 14.26 -7.39 18.85
N ASP A 140 14.41 -8.21 19.88
CA ASP A 140 15.38 -8.04 20.96
C ASP A 140 16.76 -8.58 20.52
N GLU A 141 17.46 -7.85 19.61
CA GLU A 141 18.81 -8.15 19.10
C GLU A 141 18.96 -9.48 18.33
N GLU A 142 18.05 -10.44 18.44
CA GLU A 142 18.14 -11.75 17.82
C GLU A 142 16.96 -12.05 16.90
N LEU A 143 17.26 -12.63 15.72
CA LEU A 143 16.26 -13.12 14.77
C LEU A 143 15.95 -14.59 15.04
N VAL A 144 14.86 -14.89 15.72
CA VAL A 144 14.46 -16.24 16.06
C VAL A 144 13.61 -16.87 14.96
N ILE A 145 14.13 -17.91 14.30
CA ILE A 145 13.43 -18.68 13.26
C ILE A 145 13.07 -20.06 13.80
N LYS A 146 11.80 -20.45 13.66
CA LYS A 146 11.33 -21.78 14.10
C LYS A 146 12.02 -22.88 13.29
N ARG A 147 12.51 -23.93 13.99
CA ARG A 147 13.13 -25.10 13.38
C ARG A 147 12.24 -25.78 12.33
N SER A 148 10.92 -25.80 12.55
CA SER A 148 9.95 -26.38 11.61
C SER A 148 9.95 -25.70 10.23
N ILE A 149 10.25 -24.40 10.17
CA ILE A 149 10.39 -23.66 8.91
C ILE A 149 11.63 -24.16 8.14
N LEU A 150 12.78 -24.21 8.82
CA LEU A 150 14.05 -24.65 8.21
C LEU A 150 14.05 -26.11 7.79
N GLN A 151 13.31 -26.96 8.50
CA GLN A 151 13.16 -28.37 8.12
C GLN A 151 12.33 -28.54 6.83
N LYS A 152 11.27 -27.76 6.66
CA LYS A 152 10.41 -27.80 5.46
C LYS A 152 11.00 -27.01 4.29
N HIS A 153 11.67 -25.91 4.58
CA HIS A 153 12.24 -24.97 3.59
C HIS A 153 13.73 -24.70 3.88
N PRO A 154 14.62 -25.65 3.61
CA PRO A 154 16.05 -25.51 3.94
C PRO A 154 16.76 -24.40 3.14
N ARG A 155 16.20 -24.01 2.00
CA ARG A 155 16.71 -22.93 1.13
C ARG A 155 15.92 -21.64 1.29
N MET A 156 15.60 -21.27 2.52
CA MET A 156 14.93 -20.01 2.79
C MET A 156 15.87 -18.82 2.57
N HIS A 157 15.39 -17.78 1.93
CA HIS A 157 16.10 -16.51 1.74
C HIS A 157 15.49 -15.43 2.64
N ILE A 158 16.31 -14.80 3.45
CA ILE A 158 15.91 -13.62 4.24
C ILE A 158 16.26 -12.37 3.43
N ARG A 159 15.28 -11.53 3.21
CA ARG A 159 15.41 -10.26 2.51
C ARG A 159 15.13 -9.11 3.46
N THR A 160 15.98 -8.10 3.42
CA THR A 160 15.80 -6.81 4.07
C THR A 160 15.59 -5.75 2.99
N GLY A 161 14.99 -4.62 3.34
CA GLY A 161 14.74 -3.56 2.37
C GLY A 161 13.62 -3.87 1.37
N LEU A 162 12.64 -4.69 1.79
CA LEU A 162 11.35 -4.82 1.11
C LEU A 162 10.32 -3.94 1.82
N MET A 163 9.56 -3.19 1.04
CA MET A 163 8.45 -2.37 1.51
C MET A 163 7.14 -3.08 1.21
N ASP A 164 6.28 -3.19 2.21
CA ASP A 164 4.92 -3.65 2.06
C ASP A 164 4.07 -2.59 1.35
N ALA A 165 3.48 -2.96 0.22
CA ALA A 165 2.64 -2.06 -0.57
C ALA A 165 1.23 -1.86 0.00
N HIS A 166 0.86 -2.59 1.05
CA HIS A 166 -0.50 -2.63 1.60
C HIS A 166 -1.56 -3.00 0.55
N LEU A 167 -1.23 -3.99 -0.26
CA LEU A 167 -2.11 -4.66 -1.19
C LEU A 167 -2.16 -6.13 -0.80
N TYR A 168 -3.33 -6.62 -0.40
CA TYR A 168 -3.53 -7.95 0.16
C TYR A 168 -4.74 -8.65 -0.45
N CYS A 169 -4.57 -9.88 -0.92
CA CYS A 169 -5.69 -10.79 -1.16
C CYS A 169 -5.86 -11.67 0.08
N LEU A 170 -7.06 -11.73 0.62
CA LEU A 170 -7.39 -12.48 1.83
C LEU A 170 -8.58 -13.40 1.58
N LYS A 171 -8.52 -14.62 2.12
CA LYS A 171 -9.66 -15.53 2.17
C LYS A 171 -10.76 -14.97 3.08
N LYS A 172 -12.01 -15.25 2.73
CA LYS A 172 -13.18 -14.81 3.52
C LYS A 172 -13.08 -15.23 4.98
N TYR A 173 -12.66 -16.46 5.27
CA TYR A 173 -12.55 -16.95 6.64
C TYR A 173 -11.53 -16.18 7.50
N VAL A 174 -10.56 -15.47 6.90
CA VAL A 174 -9.65 -14.57 7.63
C VAL A 174 -10.41 -13.35 8.15
N VAL A 175 -11.37 -12.84 7.38
CA VAL A 175 -12.24 -11.74 7.83
C VAL A 175 -13.16 -12.23 8.95
N ASP A 176 -13.69 -13.44 8.84
CA ASP A 176 -14.53 -14.05 9.88
C ASP A 176 -13.72 -14.28 11.17
N PHE A 177 -12.47 -14.73 11.06
CA PHE A 177 -11.53 -14.82 12.18
C PHE A 177 -11.28 -13.46 12.85
N LEU A 178 -11.18 -12.35 12.10
CA LEU A 178 -11.02 -11.01 12.65
C LEU A 178 -12.24 -10.54 13.46
N VAL A 179 -13.43 -11.00 13.14
CA VAL A 179 -14.66 -10.64 13.88
C VAL A 179 -14.60 -11.15 15.31
N GLU A 180 -14.12 -12.38 15.50
CA GLU A 180 -13.98 -13.01 16.81
C GLU A 180 -12.75 -12.50 17.57
N ASN A 181 -11.65 -12.21 16.85
CA ASN A 181 -10.38 -11.74 17.44
C ASN A 181 -10.28 -10.22 17.45
N ARG A 182 -10.87 -9.60 18.46
CA ARG A 182 -10.88 -8.12 18.62
C ARG A 182 -9.53 -7.52 19.05
N THR A 183 -8.59 -8.33 19.48
CA THR A 183 -7.25 -7.87 19.89
C THR A 183 -6.39 -7.43 18.70
N ILE A 184 -6.69 -7.92 17.51
CA ILE A 184 -5.97 -7.57 16.29
C ILE A 184 -6.57 -6.28 15.71
N THR A 185 -5.81 -5.19 15.76
CA THR A 185 -6.23 -3.86 15.29
C THR A 185 -5.60 -3.50 13.95
N SER A 186 -4.41 -4.02 13.66
CA SER A 186 -3.64 -3.73 12.45
C SER A 186 -3.50 -4.95 11.54
N LEU A 187 -3.71 -4.75 10.24
CA LEU A 187 -3.46 -5.80 9.25
C LEU A 187 -1.96 -6.09 9.12
N ARG A 188 -1.14 -5.04 8.93
CA ARG A 188 0.30 -5.19 8.67
C ARG A 188 1.07 -5.69 9.88
N SER A 189 0.91 -5.04 11.03
CA SER A 189 1.75 -5.29 12.21
C SER A 189 1.30 -6.50 13.02
N GLU A 190 0.03 -6.89 12.94
CA GLU A 190 -0.53 -7.95 13.78
C GLU A 190 -1.08 -9.14 12.99
N LEU A 191 -2.01 -8.91 12.06
CA LEU A 191 -2.67 -9.99 11.33
C LEU A 191 -1.70 -10.77 10.44
N ILE A 192 -0.96 -10.07 9.58
CA ILE A 192 -0.08 -10.73 8.60
C ILE A 192 1.02 -11.54 9.29
N PRO A 193 1.77 -11.00 10.28
CA PRO A 193 2.73 -11.80 11.03
C PRO A 193 2.09 -12.97 11.78
N HIS A 194 0.84 -12.80 12.27
CA HIS A 194 0.08 -13.90 12.89
C HIS A 194 -0.17 -15.03 11.88
N LEU A 195 -0.71 -14.73 10.68
CA LEU A 195 -0.96 -15.72 9.63
C LEU A 195 0.32 -16.44 9.21
N VAL A 196 1.41 -15.70 9.00
CA VAL A 196 2.71 -16.25 8.60
C VAL A 196 3.24 -17.21 9.65
N ARG A 197 3.13 -16.89 10.93
CA ARG A 197 3.55 -17.77 12.04
C ARG A 197 2.68 -19.02 12.16
N ARG A 198 1.38 -18.92 11.84
CA ARG A 198 0.44 -20.04 11.94
C ARG A 198 0.63 -21.09 10.86
N GLN A 199 1.19 -20.78 9.69
CA GLN A 199 1.48 -21.77 8.63
C GLN A 199 2.25 -23.01 9.11
N PHE A 200 3.10 -22.84 10.15
CA PHE A 200 4.00 -23.86 10.65
C PHE A 200 3.63 -24.34 12.06
N SER A 201 2.43 -24.05 12.51
CA SER A 201 1.89 -24.51 13.78
C SER A 201 0.88 -25.61 13.52
N SER A 202 1.08 -26.79 14.10
CA SER A 202 0.11 -27.89 14.02
C SER A 202 -1.06 -27.61 14.96
N PRO A 203 -2.32 -27.86 14.56
CA PRO A 203 -3.45 -27.76 15.48
C PRO A 203 -3.35 -28.74 16.66
N THR A 204 -2.58 -29.82 16.51
CA THR A 204 -2.37 -30.86 17.54
C THR A 204 -1.41 -30.45 18.67
N SER A 205 -0.60 -29.41 18.49
CA SER A 205 0.38 -28.98 19.50
C SER A 205 -0.26 -28.33 20.73
N LEU A 206 -1.57 -28.05 20.71
CA LEU A 206 -2.33 -27.55 21.85
C LEU A 206 -2.92 -28.66 22.74
N GLN A 207 -2.83 -29.93 22.33
CA GLN A 207 -3.39 -31.06 23.08
C GLN A 207 -2.41 -31.82 23.97
N GLN A 208 -1.11 -31.54 23.89
CA GLN A 208 -0.09 -32.23 24.70
C GLN A 208 0.41 -31.37 25.87
N GLY A 209 -0.42 -31.12 26.83
CA GLY A 209 0.00 -30.45 28.06
C GLY A 209 -1.10 -30.44 29.14
N LEU A 210 -1.05 -31.47 30.01
CA LEU A 210 -1.59 -31.54 31.36
C LEU A 210 -3.11 -31.58 31.62
N ASP A 211 -3.49 -32.69 32.24
CA ASP A 211 -4.77 -32.99 32.91
C ASP A 211 -5.08 -32.06 34.07
N ASN A 212 -5.78 -30.93 33.83
CA ASN A 212 -6.41 -30.15 34.90
C ASN A 212 -7.74 -29.60 34.41
N LYS A 213 -8.83 -30.00 35.08
CA LYS A 213 -10.24 -29.76 34.70
C LYS A 213 -10.68 -28.28 34.71
N GLU A 214 -9.97 -27.37 35.36
CA GLU A 214 -10.30 -25.94 35.37
C GLU A 214 -9.69 -25.16 34.21
N GLU A 215 -8.74 -25.75 33.48
CA GLU A 215 -8.15 -25.16 32.27
C GLU A 215 -8.94 -25.45 30.98
N ASP A 216 -9.90 -26.38 31.03
CA ASP A 216 -10.65 -26.82 29.84
C ASP A 216 -11.58 -25.73 29.26
N GLN A 217 -12.10 -24.81 30.08
CA GLN A 217 -12.91 -23.71 29.60
C GLN A 217 -12.04 -22.64 28.90
N LYS A 218 -10.92 -22.26 29.50
CA LYS A 218 -9.96 -21.34 28.87
C LYS A 218 -9.33 -21.93 27.60
N LYS A 219 -9.09 -23.25 27.56
CA LYS A 219 -8.60 -23.96 26.36
C LYS A 219 -9.64 -24.02 25.25
N LYS A 220 -10.94 -24.19 25.59
CA LYS A 220 -12.03 -24.13 24.61
C LYS A 220 -12.21 -22.74 24.03
N GLU A 221 -12.13 -21.69 24.83
CA GLU A 221 -12.16 -20.31 24.36
C GLU A 221 -10.94 -19.97 23.50
N GLN A 222 -9.73 -20.40 23.87
CA GLN A 222 -8.53 -20.25 23.04
C GLN A 222 -8.56 -21.07 21.76
N ALA A 223 -9.13 -22.29 21.78
CA ALA A 223 -9.29 -23.11 20.59
C ALA A 223 -10.35 -22.55 19.62
N SER A 224 -11.39 -21.89 20.12
CA SER A 224 -12.38 -21.19 19.29
C SER A 224 -11.81 -19.96 18.59
N LEU A 225 -10.71 -19.40 19.10
CA LEU A 225 -10.01 -18.23 18.55
C LEU A 225 -8.86 -18.61 17.57
N ASP A 226 -8.67 -19.90 17.27
CA ASP A 226 -7.67 -20.30 16.29
C ASP A 226 -8.22 -20.19 14.86
N ILE A 227 -7.39 -19.64 13.94
CA ILE A 227 -7.76 -19.50 12.53
C ILE A 227 -8.19 -20.84 11.88
N TYR A 228 -7.63 -21.93 12.34
CA TYR A 228 -7.98 -23.27 11.81
C TYR A 228 -9.45 -23.66 12.04
N SER A 229 -10.12 -23.10 13.06
CA SER A 229 -11.54 -23.35 13.33
C SER A 229 -12.47 -22.70 12.31
N PHE A 230 -12.00 -21.68 11.60
CA PHE A 230 -12.76 -20.95 10.58
C PHE A 230 -12.60 -21.56 9.18
N ILE A 231 -11.64 -22.45 8.98
CA ILE A 231 -11.44 -23.13 7.71
C ILE A 231 -12.45 -24.25 7.59
N LYS A 232 -13.50 -24.03 6.80
CA LYS A 232 -14.49 -25.07 6.48
C LYS A 232 -13.81 -26.13 5.60
N GLU A 233 -13.82 -27.36 6.05
CA GLU A 233 -13.44 -28.49 5.19
C GLU A 233 -14.60 -28.72 4.22
N ASP A 234 -14.37 -28.47 2.94
CA ASP A 234 -15.24 -29.02 1.89
C ASP A 234 -15.02 -30.54 1.84
N ASN A 235 -15.74 -31.24 2.72
CA ASN A 235 -15.71 -32.71 2.86
C ASN A 235 -16.24 -33.46 1.60
N SER A 236 -16.48 -32.72 0.49
CA SER A 236 -17.23 -33.33 -0.62
C SER A 236 -16.38 -34.00 -1.69
N LEU A 237 -15.07 -33.83 -1.78
CA LEU A 237 -14.33 -34.33 -2.95
C LEU A 237 -12.98 -35.05 -2.73
N LEU A 238 -12.38 -35.07 -1.55
CA LEU A 238 -11.10 -35.76 -1.36
C LEU A 238 -11.04 -36.47 0.00
N LYS A 239 -11.63 -37.66 0.08
CA LYS A 239 -11.09 -38.69 0.99
C LYS A 239 -9.64 -38.93 0.52
N PRO A 240 -8.59 -38.78 1.38
CA PRO A 240 -7.26 -39.12 0.99
C PRO A 240 -7.26 -40.58 0.52
N ALA A 241 -6.82 -40.82 -0.70
CA ALA A 241 -6.58 -42.18 -1.18
C ALA A 241 -5.65 -42.85 -0.19
N PRO A 242 -5.90 -44.11 0.21
CA PRO A 242 -5.05 -44.80 1.16
C PRO A 242 -3.61 -44.83 0.64
N ASP A 243 -2.65 -44.68 1.55
CA ASP A 243 -1.20 -44.52 1.35
C ASP A 243 -0.47 -45.60 0.54
N ASN A 244 -1.19 -46.50 -0.13
CA ASN A 244 -0.65 -47.71 -0.77
C ASN A 244 -0.55 -47.63 -2.30
N SER A 245 -0.57 -46.46 -2.91
CA SER A 245 -0.34 -46.35 -4.36
C SER A 245 1.15 -46.16 -4.65
N CYS A 246 1.83 -47.25 -5.01
CA CYS A 246 3.25 -47.27 -5.41
C CYS A 246 3.59 -46.57 -6.74
N TRP A 247 2.67 -45.81 -7.33
CA TRP A 247 2.80 -45.30 -8.70
C TRP A 247 2.98 -43.77 -8.81
N ASN A 248 3.23 -43.08 -7.72
CA ASN A 248 3.46 -41.63 -7.75
C ASN A 248 4.94 -41.27 -7.65
N ASP A 249 5.62 -41.33 -8.78
CA ASP A 249 6.99 -40.79 -8.94
C ASP A 249 7.05 -39.24 -8.95
N HIS A 250 5.89 -38.56 -8.94
CA HIS A 250 5.77 -37.10 -8.90
C HIS A 250 5.64 -36.54 -7.47
N ARG A 251 6.29 -37.17 -6.50
CA ARG A 251 6.29 -36.72 -5.08
C ARG A 251 6.83 -35.31 -4.85
N GLY A 252 7.53 -34.71 -5.80
CA GLY A 252 8.08 -33.37 -5.67
C GLY A 252 7.02 -32.28 -5.72
N ASP A 253 6.09 -32.35 -6.66
CA ASP A 253 5.10 -31.29 -6.91
C ASP A 253 3.80 -31.46 -6.11
N MET A 254 3.46 -32.72 -5.77
CA MET A 254 2.25 -33.04 -5.01
C MET A 254 2.41 -32.90 -3.49
N ASN A 255 3.65 -32.89 -2.98
CA ASN A 255 3.93 -32.70 -1.56
C ASN A 255 3.49 -31.33 -1.01
N GLU A 256 3.44 -30.30 -1.84
CA GLU A 256 2.93 -29.00 -1.42
C GLU A 256 1.41 -28.98 -1.24
N THR A 257 0.66 -29.81 -1.98
CA THR A 257 -0.80 -29.92 -1.90
C THR A 257 -1.28 -30.91 -0.85
N LEU A 258 -0.52 -31.96 -0.55
CA LEU A 258 -0.88 -33.03 0.39
C LEU A 258 -0.34 -32.80 1.82
N HIS A 259 0.73 -32.03 2.00
CA HIS A 259 1.30 -31.75 3.32
C HIS A 259 0.83 -30.42 3.89
N GLU A 260 -0.27 -30.49 4.65
CA GLU A 260 -0.41 -29.90 5.96
C GLU A 260 -0.13 -28.39 6.11
N GLY A 261 -0.78 -27.56 5.37
CA GLY A 261 -0.86 -26.18 5.74
C GLY A 261 -2.14 -25.62 5.16
N LYS A 262 -3.24 -25.73 5.92
CA LYS A 262 -4.49 -25.05 5.54
C LYS A 262 -4.28 -23.54 5.42
N VAL A 263 -3.30 -23.01 6.15
CA VAL A 263 -2.90 -21.60 6.07
C VAL A 263 -1.66 -21.48 5.18
N ARG A 264 -1.78 -20.73 4.08
CA ARG A 264 -0.70 -20.53 3.09
C ARG A 264 -0.55 -19.05 2.79
N CYS A 265 0.66 -18.52 2.97
CA CYS A 265 0.95 -17.11 2.71
C CYS A 265 1.94 -16.99 1.54
N TYR A 266 1.60 -16.13 0.60
CA TYR A 266 2.41 -15.86 -0.59
C TYR A 266 2.71 -14.39 -0.73
N VAL A 267 3.79 -14.09 -1.45
CA VAL A 267 4.23 -12.72 -1.71
C VAL A 267 4.61 -12.57 -3.17
N HIS A 268 4.10 -11.53 -3.81
CA HIS A 268 4.61 -11.06 -5.08
C HIS A 268 5.62 -9.94 -4.84
N ILE A 269 6.90 -10.18 -5.17
CA ILE A 269 7.94 -9.18 -5.03
C ILE A 269 8.13 -8.51 -6.39
N MET A 270 7.72 -7.26 -6.47
CA MET A 270 7.85 -6.44 -7.67
C MET A 270 9.32 -6.07 -7.88
N LYS A 271 9.87 -6.46 -9.03
CA LYS A 271 11.28 -6.20 -9.39
C LYS A 271 11.43 -4.85 -10.10
N GLU A 272 10.53 -4.56 -11.03
CA GLU A 272 10.52 -3.37 -11.89
C GLU A 272 9.16 -2.67 -11.79
N GLY A 273 9.09 -1.43 -12.26
CA GLY A 273 7.87 -0.62 -12.24
C GLY A 273 7.76 0.30 -11.02
N LEU A 274 6.66 1.02 -10.93
CA LEU A 274 6.40 2.02 -9.91
C LEU A 274 5.50 1.44 -8.82
N CYS A 275 5.92 1.60 -7.57
CA CYS A 275 5.12 1.27 -6.42
C CYS A 275 5.57 2.13 -5.24
N TYR A 276 4.74 3.04 -4.83
CA TYR A 276 5.00 3.98 -3.75
C TYR A 276 3.83 3.99 -2.77
N ARG A 277 4.15 4.08 -1.49
CA ARG A 277 3.19 4.43 -0.46
C ARG A 277 3.40 5.89 -0.07
N VAL A 278 2.42 6.74 -0.39
CA VAL A 278 2.51 8.18 -0.17
C VAL A 278 2.08 8.57 1.26
N ASN A 279 2.58 7.86 2.24
CA ASN A 279 2.30 8.06 3.66
C ASN A 279 3.24 9.06 4.35
N THR A 280 4.30 9.50 3.65
CA THR A 280 5.23 10.53 4.12
C THR A 280 5.39 11.61 3.07
N LEU A 281 5.77 12.83 3.49
CA LEU A 281 6.01 13.95 2.56
C LEU A 281 7.10 13.63 1.52
N GLY A 282 8.15 12.92 1.93
CA GLY A 282 9.23 12.53 1.02
C GLY A 282 8.76 11.56 -0.07
N LEU A 283 8.00 10.53 0.31
CA LEU A 283 7.43 9.56 -0.64
C LEU A 283 6.35 10.19 -1.53
N TYR A 284 5.58 11.17 -0.99
CA TYR A 284 4.64 11.95 -1.78
C TYR A 284 5.33 12.76 -2.88
N ILE A 285 6.43 13.44 -2.54
CA ILE A 285 7.21 14.21 -3.51
C ILE A 285 7.82 13.30 -4.57
N GLU A 286 8.43 12.18 -4.14
CA GLU A 286 9.05 11.23 -5.06
C GLU A 286 8.02 10.58 -5.99
N ALA A 287 6.87 10.17 -5.46
CA ALA A 287 5.78 9.63 -6.27
C ALA A 287 5.30 10.64 -7.33
N ASN A 288 5.12 11.91 -6.95
CA ASN A 288 4.72 12.97 -7.89
C ASN A 288 5.73 13.15 -9.04
N ARG A 289 7.02 13.04 -8.76
CA ARG A 289 8.06 13.13 -9.81
C ARG A 289 7.98 12.00 -10.83
N GLN A 290 7.48 10.84 -10.39
CA GLN A 290 7.34 9.67 -11.26
C GLN A 290 5.98 9.63 -11.99
N VAL A 291 5.03 10.51 -11.64
CA VAL A 291 3.70 10.55 -12.28
C VAL A 291 3.77 10.63 -13.81
N PRO A 292 4.61 11.46 -14.45
CA PRO A 292 4.69 11.50 -15.92
C PRO A 292 5.04 10.14 -16.54
N LYS A 293 5.92 9.38 -15.90
CA LYS A 293 6.28 8.02 -16.35
C LYS A 293 5.16 7.02 -16.05
N LEU A 294 4.48 7.17 -14.91
CA LEU A 294 3.37 6.33 -14.51
C LEU A 294 2.22 6.44 -15.51
N LEU A 295 1.84 7.64 -15.92
CA LEU A 295 0.79 7.87 -16.91
C LEU A 295 1.11 7.18 -18.24
N LEU A 296 2.35 7.27 -18.70
CA LEU A 296 2.80 6.57 -19.91
C LEU A 296 2.71 5.03 -19.77
N ASN A 297 3.13 4.48 -18.64
CA ASN A 297 3.09 3.04 -18.40
C ASN A 297 1.65 2.49 -18.33
N LEU A 298 0.72 3.29 -17.83
CA LEU A 298 -0.70 2.93 -17.74
C LEU A 298 -1.45 3.15 -19.07
N GLY A 299 -0.78 3.67 -20.09
CA GLY A 299 -1.42 3.98 -21.39
C GLY A 299 -2.45 5.12 -21.29
N LEU A 300 -2.36 5.95 -20.26
CA LEU A 300 -3.19 7.13 -20.11
C LEU A 300 -2.55 8.27 -20.91
N GLU A 301 -3.07 8.50 -22.10
CA GLU A 301 -2.62 9.60 -23.00
C GLU A 301 -3.19 10.96 -22.57
N GLU A 302 -3.06 11.30 -21.29
CA GLU A 302 -3.41 12.65 -20.86
C GLU A 302 -2.25 13.61 -21.17
N PRO A 303 -2.55 14.76 -21.80
CA PRO A 303 -1.53 15.74 -22.07
C PRO A 303 -0.96 16.29 -20.77
N LEU A 304 0.38 16.28 -20.62
CA LEU A 304 1.06 16.84 -19.43
C LEU A 304 0.69 18.31 -19.17
N VAL A 305 0.34 19.03 -20.21
CA VAL A 305 -0.18 20.39 -20.13
C VAL A 305 -1.65 20.36 -20.56
N HIS A 306 -2.56 20.68 -19.65
CA HIS A 306 -3.99 20.67 -19.92
C HIS A 306 -4.35 21.69 -21.01
N GLY A 307 -5.27 21.34 -21.92
CA GLY A 307 -5.64 22.17 -23.06
C GLY A 307 -6.21 23.56 -22.73
N SER A 308 -6.81 23.72 -21.53
CA SER A 308 -7.35 25.00 -21.04
C SER A 308 -6.30 25.87 -20.33
N ALA A 309 -5.06 25.39 -20.17
CA ALA A 309 -3.99 26.18 -19.56
C ALA A 309 -3.53 27.28 -20.54
N GLN A 310 -3.42 28.51 -20.03
CA GLN A 310 -2.97 29.67 -20.77
C GLN A 310 -1.48 29.89 -20.51
N ILE A 311 -0.65 29.46 -21.46
CA ILE A 311 0.81 29.57 -21.36
C ILE A 311 1.30 30.44 -22.50
N ILE A 312 1.94 31.58 -22.18
CA ILE A 312 2.43 32.53 -23.19
C ILE A 312 3.63 31.94 -23.92
N ASP A 313 4.58 31.37 -23.22
CA ASP A 313 5.78 30.76 -23.81
C ASP A 313 5.90 29.29 -23.41
N ARG A 314 5.44 28.39 -24.28
CA ARG A 314 5.50 26.93 -24.07
C ARG A 314 6.93 26.38 -24.06
N GLY A 315 7.88 27.05 -24.69
CA GLY A 315 9.28 26.61 -24.73
C GLY A 315 9.99 26.69 -23.38
N MET A 316 9.43 27.41 -22.42
CA MET A 316 9.97 27.56 -21.07
C MET A 316 9.45 26.51 -20.09
N VAL A 317 8.52 25.65 -20.51
CA VAL A 317 7.97 24.55 -19.72
C VAL A 317 8.71 23.26 -20.08
N GLY A 318 9.32 22.62 -19.08
CA GLY A 318 10.01 21.34 -19.26
C GLY A 318 9.06 20.20 -19.62
N SER A 319 9.54 19.25 -20.41
CA SER A 319 8.77 18.08 -20.88
C SER A 319 8.29 17.14 -19.79
N ASP A 320 8.84 17.25 -18.60
CA ASP A 320 8.56 16.47 -17.39
C ASP A 320 7.77 17.26 -16.33
N SER A 321 7.13 18.35 -16.77
CA SER A 321 6.29 19.17 -15.90
C SER A 321 4.81 18.99 -16.28
N ILE A 322 3.95 18.94 -15.26
CA ILE A 322 2.50 18.82 -15.42
C ILE A 322 1.85 20.16 -15.06
N ILE A 323 0.93 20.61 -15.89
CA ILE A 323 0.17 21.85 -15.66
C ILE A 323 -1.32 21.55 -15.76
N GLY A 324 -2.04 21.82 -14.67
CA GLY A 324 -3.47 21.60 -14.55
C GLY A 324 -4.34 22.58 -15.31
N SER A 325 -5.65 22.34 -15.29
CA SER A 325 -6.65 23.10 -16.01
C SER A 325 -6.74 24.55 -15.55
N SER A 326 -7.05 25.46 -16.48
CA SER A 326 -7.30 26.88 -16.21
C SER A 326 -6.16 27.61 -15.47
N THR A 327 -4.93 27.09 -15.57
CA THR A 327 -3.73 27.70 -15.00
C THR A 327 -3.16 28.73 -15.98
N GLN A 328 -2.81 29.90 -15.46
CA GLN A 328 -2.24 31.01 -16.23
C GLN A 328 -0.76 31.14 -15.92
N VAL A 329 0.11 31.14 -16.96
CA VAL A 329 1.55 31.26 -16.85
C VAL A 329 2.02 32.48 -17.64
N GLY A 330 2.66 33.44 -16.93
CA GLY A 330 3.16 34.68 -17.47
C GLY A 330 4.42 34.55 -18.33
N GLU A 331 4.90 35.71 -18.81
CA GLU A 331 6.08 35.79 -19.68
C GLU A 331 7.38 35.49 -18.93
N LYS A 332 8.37 34.94 -19.65
CA LYS A 332 9.72 34.62 -19.13
C LYS A 332 9.71 33.76 -17.87
N THR A 333 8.68 32.89 -17.75
CA THR A 333 8.51 31.98 -16.61
C THR A 333 9.06 30.61 -16.96
N SER A 334 10.06 30.12 -16.19
CA SER A 334 10.68 28.83 -16.41
C SER A 334 10.17 27.79 -15.41
N ILE A 335 9.57 26.71 -15.91
CA ILE A 335 9.01 25.60 -15.11
C ILE A 335 9.75 24.33 -15.49
N LYS A 336 10.38 23.63 -14.51
CA LYS A 336 11.11 22.39 -14.72
C LYS A 336 10.84 21.39 -13.60
N HIS A 337 10.67 20.12 -13.95
CA HIS A 337 10.46 19.01 -12.99
C HIS A 337 9.39 19.33 -11.95
N SER A 338 8.30 19.97 -12.35
CA SER A 338 7.32 20.51 -11.40
C SER A 338 5.90 20.15 -11.78
N ILE A 339 5.07 19.99 -10.76
CA ILE A 339 3.64 19.74 -10.92
C ILE A 339 2.88 20.95 -10.44
N ILE A 340 2.02 21.49 -11.29
CA ILE A 340 1.20 22.65 -11.03
C ILE A 340 -0.26 22.23 -11.16
N GLY A 341 -1.02 22.47 -10.11
CA GLY A 341 -2.43 22.15 -10.05
C GLY A 341 -3.29 23.06 -10.93
N SER A 342 -4.58 22.96 -10.76
CA SER A 342 -5.57 23.72 -11.53
C SER A 342 -5.80 25.12 -10.95
N MET A 343 -6.26 26.03 -11.80
CA MET A 343 -6.63 27.43 -11.42
C MET A 343 -5.50 28.21 -10.75
N CYS A 344 -4.25 27.90 -11.07
CA CYS A 344 -3.10 28.63 -10.55
C CYS A 344 -2.82 29.88 -11.40
N THR A 345 -2.34 30.95 -10.76
CA THR A 345 -1.91 32.18 -11.42
C THR A 345 -0.42 32.41 -11.17
N ILE A 346 0.38 32.24 -12.20
CA ILE A 346 1.83 32.47 -12.15
C ILE A 346 2.15 33.67 -12.99
N LYS A 347 2.66 34.73 -12.36
CA LYS A 347 3.04 35.95 -13.04
C LYS A 347 4.39 35.87 -13.74
N ASP A 348 4.88 36.99 -14.23
CA ASP A 348 6.06 37.06 -15.08
C ASP A 348 7.37 36.83 -14.32
N LYS A 349 8.41 36.36 -15.04
CA LYS A 349 9.77 36.19 -14.53
C LYS A 349 9.88 35.24 -13.34
N VAL A 350 8.99 34.30 -13.20
CA VAL A 350 8.98 33.29 -12.13
C VAL A 350 9.84 32.09 -12.54
N LYS A 351 10.65 31.58 -11.62
CA LYS A 351 11.42 30.37 -11.80
C LYS A 351 10.95 29.29 -10.84
N ILE A 352 10.46 28.16 -11.39
CA ILE A 352 9.94 27.03 -10.63
C ILE A 352 10.75 25.79 -11.00
N THR A 353 11.38 25.17 -10.01
CA THR A 353 12.18 23.99 -10.22
C THR A 353 11.92 22.97 -9.13
N ASN A 354 11.54 21.75 -9.52
CA ASN A 354 11.34 20.63 -8.59
C ASN A 354 10.32 20.95 -7.49
N CYS A 355 9.20 21.58 -7.86
CA CYS A 355 8.15 22.00 -6.94
C CYS A 355 6.83 21.28 -7.20
N ILE A 356 6.03 21.13 -6.15
CA ILE A 356 4.63 20.69 -6.22
C ILE A 356 3.77 21.86 -5.77
N ILE A 357 2.96 22.36 -6.67
CA ILE A 357 2.04 23.48 -6.45
C ILE A 357 0.62 22.94 -6.59
N MET A 358 -0.17 23.05 -5.53
CA MET A 358 -1.55 22.59 -5.52
C MET A 358 -2.48 23.62 -6.19
N ASN A 359 -3.79 23.42 -6.08
CA ASN A 359 -4.77 24.22 -6.81
C ASN A 359 -4.92 25.65 -6.26
N SER A 360 -5.29 26.58 -7.13
CA SER A 360 -5.65 27.98 -6.79
C SER A 360 -4.52 28.78 -6.13
N VAL A 361 -3.28 28.43 -6.41
CA VAL A 361 -2.10 29.14 -5.89
C VAL A 361 -1.80 30.36 -6.76
N THR A 362 -1.48 31.48 -6.11
CA THR A 362 -1.06 32.71 -6.79
C THR A 362 0.43 32.99 -6.50
N ILE A 363 1.22 33.11 -7.57
CA ILE A 363 2.65 33.41 -7.48
C ILE A 363 2.89 34.72 -8.22
N GLU A 364 3.38 35.72 -7.46
CA GLU A 364 3.65 37.04 -7.97
C GLU A 364 4.97 37.11 -8.77
N GLU A 365 5.20 38.23 -9.43
CA GLU A 365 6.33 38.46 -10.33
C GLU A 365 7.70 38.27 -9.66
N GLY A 366 8.64 37.65 -10.38
CA GLY A 366 10.04 37.55 -10.00
C GLY A 366 10.37 36.58 -8.88
N CYS A 367 9.45 35.67 -8.54
CA CYS A 367 9.68 34.66 -7.52
C CYS A 367 10.59 33.52 -8.01
N CYS A 368 11.39 32.96 -7.10
CA CYS A 368 12.21 31.79 -7.33
C CYS A 368 11.85 30.69 -6.34
N LEU A 369 11.32 29.56 -6.88
CA LEU A 369 10.85 28.41 -6.08
C LEU A 369 11.67 27.19 -6.43
N GLN A 370 12.23 26.51 -5.43
CA GLN A 370 13.03 25.32 -5.59
C GLN A 370 12.70 24.27 -4.52
N GLY A 371 12.45 23.02 -4.94
CA GLY A 371 12.30 21.89 -4.03
C GLY A 371 11.16 22.01 -3.01
N SER A 372 10.14 22.84 -3.31
CA SER A 372 9.14 23.24 -2.33
C SER A 372 7.75 22.68 -2.66
N VAL A 373 6.96 22.49 -1.61
CA VAL A 373 5.55 22.08 -1.74
C VAL A 373 4.67 23.24 -1.27
N ILE A 374 3.76 23.67 -2.13
CA ILE A 374 2.85 24.79 -1.89
C ILE A 374 1.42 24.27 -1.93
N CYS A 375 0.71 24.37 -0.81
CA CYS A 375 -0.65 23.88 -0.67
C CYS A 375 -1.68 24.84 -1.27
N HIS A 376 -2.94 24.41 -1.24
CA HIS A 376 -4.06 25.11 -1.88
C HIS A 376 -4.21 26.57 -1.42
N ASN A 377 -4.64 27.43 -2.33
CA ASN A 377 -4.99 28.84 -2.07
C ASN A 377 -3.85 29.68 -1.48
N ALA A 378 -2.62 29.22 -1.53
CA ALA A 378 -1.49 30.00 -1.02
C ALA A 378 -1.15 31.17 -1.95
N VAL A 379 -0.71 32.28 -1.38
CA VAL A 379 -0.29 33.49 -2.12
C VAL A 379 1.17 33.77 -1.81
N ILE A 380 2.01 33.80 -2.85
CA ILE A 380 3.42 34.15 -2.75
C ILE A 380 3.62 35.53 -3.34
N GLU A 381 4.07 36.48 -2.51
CA GLU A 381 4.28 37.84 -2.93
C GLU A 381 5.58 38.00 -3.76
N LYS A 382 5.64 39.14 -4.44
CA LYS A 382 6.66 39.50 -5.41
C LYS A 382 8.09 39.35 -4.89
N GLY A 383 8.95 38.69 -5.69
CA GLY A 383 10.39 38.57 -5.44
C GLY A 383 10.78 37.60 -4.32
N ALA A 384 9.91 36.70 -3.89
CA ALA A 384 10.22 35.68 -2.89
C ALA A 384 11.22 34.64 -3.43
N ASP A 385 12.24 34.28 -2.65
CA ASP A 385 13.18 33.16 -2.91
C ASP A 385 12.91 32.04 -1.90
N ILE A 386 12.30 30.94 -2.35
CA ILE A 386 11.82 29.86 -1.49
C ILE A 386 12.54 28.55 -1.88
N LYS A 387 13.22 27.93 -0.92
CA LYS A 387 13.97 26.69 -1.14
C LYS A 387 13.63 25.66 -0.08
N ASP A 388 13.29 24.45 -0.55
CA ASP A 388 13.00 23.28 0.28
C ASP A 388 12.01 23.57 1.43
N CYS A 389 10.93 24.30 1.13
CA CYS A 389 9.92 24.71 2.09
C CYS A 389 8.57 24.00 1.83
N LEU A 390 7.80 23.85 2.91
CA LEU A 390 6.40 23.48 2.87
C LEU A 390 5.55 24.66 3.28
N ILE A 391 4.67 25.13 2.37
CA ILE A 391 3.76 26.24 2.61
C ILE A 391 2.36 25.66 2.74
N GLY A 392 1.70 25.95 3.88
CA GLY A 392 0.36 25.46 4.17
C GLY A 392 -0.72 26.10 3.28
N SER A 393 -1.91 25.54 3.32
CA SER A 393 -3.08 26.09 2.61
C SER A 393 -3.49 27.44 3.18
N ASP A 394 -4.02 28.31 2.31
CA ASP A 394 -4.54 29.64 2.64
C ASP A 394 -3.48 30.58 3.28
N GLN A 395 -2.18 30.27 3.13
CA GLN A 395 -1.10 31.09 3.65
C GLN A 395 -0.66 32.15 2.66
N ARG A 396 -0.36 33.32 3.20
CA ARG A 396 0.24 34.44 2.43
C ARG A 396 1.65 34.66 2.87
N LEU A 397 2.59 34.58 1.92
CA LEU A 397 4.01 34.79 2.17
C LEU A 397 4.42 36.17 1.67
N GLU A 398 4.76 37.05 2.61
CA GLU A 398 5.18 38.41 2.33
C GLU A 398 6.64 38.50 1.88
N THR A 399 7.00 39.53 1.12
CA THR A 399 8.31 39.77 0.47
C THR A 399 9.53 39.82 1.40
N LYS A 400 9.34 39.89 2.71
CA LYS A 400 10.43 39.98 3.71
C LYS A 400 10.49 38.80 4.68
N GLY A 401 9.77 37.72 4.41
CA GLY A 401 9.89 36.50 5.19
C GLY A 401 11.22 35.80 4.90
N LYS A 402 12.22 35.94 5.77
CA LYS A 402 13.41 35.11 5.83
C LYS A 402 13.09 33.79 6.51
#